data_046e355bcdb8be33f33f12d1e7f74723
#
_entry.id   046e355bcdb8be33f33f12d1e7f74723
#
_cell.length_a   1.000
_cell.length_b   1.000
_cell.length_c   1.000
_cell.angle_alpha   90.00
_cell.angle_beta   90.00
_cell.angle_gamma   90.00
#
_symmetry.space_group_name_H-M   'P 1'
#
loop_
_entity.id
_entity.type
_entity.pdbx_description
1 polymer ?
#
loop_
_entity_poly.entity_id
_entity_poly.type
_entity_poly.pdbx_seq_one_letter_code
_entity_poly.pdbx_strand_id
1 'polypeptide(L)'
;MNLGHETVRAELTDEEIDALRARFWLDDAILIWLKKHGVNSNWDMTHAHIVATLWMLLEQYKADGHSLDDIVIESMADVCALGRRLQGYAVPDAAAVMERLAGAVPDDAGKDDVFAYLTKAIEASLGIAAPWSALDSPLWQLHFEAFQEWYFGDELYEQTYGKAPYAPGKEGFLRREVPLGTAEGIRRMFQELKRRGYALAIATGRSRMETAVPFAAYHWDEEFDPRHVATYTDVDEASKMLGLSLDKPNPFAYYAGAFGTYPERYAEYVSRPDEFKDGEYYIVGDSMADIWCAKAMGAVMIGTLTGLDGPAARAMFEAEQADYIVDSVEDMLDILK
;
A
#
# COMPACT_ATOMS: atom_id res chain seq x y z
N MET A 1 16.12 -2.30 10.82
CA MET A 1 17.47 -2.79 11.25
C MET A 1 18.51 -2.01 10.48
N ASN A 2 19.40 -1.33 11.20
CA ASN A 2 20.54 -0.67 10.56
C ASN A 2 21.73 -1.65 10.54
N LEU A 3 21.79 -2.58 9.62
CA LEU A 3 22.78 -3.65 9.51
C LEU A 3 24.20 -3.09 9.19
N GLY A 4 24.64 -2.05 9.88
CA GLY A 4 25.93 -1.40 9.70
C GLY A 4 25.91 -0.15 8.80
N HIS A 5 24.74 0.31 8.37
CA HIS A 5 24.61 1.58 7.68
C HIS A 5 24.45 2.71 8.70
N GLU A 6 25.41 3.62 8.74
CA GLU A 6 25.53 4.61 9.81
C GLU A 6 24.50 5.73 9.76
N THR A 7 23.80 5.95 8.67
CA THR A 7 22.90 7.08 8.56
C THR A 7 21.66 6.76 7.75
N VAL A 8 20.55 6.99 8.38
CA VAL A 8 19.27 7.15 7.74
C VAL A 8 19.22 8.59 7.23
N ARG A 9 19.29 8.79 5.92
CA ARG A 9 19.21 10.12 5.30
C ARG A 9 17.77 10.41 4.92
N ALA A 10 17.25 11.53 5.39
CA ALA A 10 15.90 11.99 5.05
C ALA A 10 15.82 12.61 3.65
N GLU A 11 16.96 12.98 3.06
CA GLU A 11 17.03 13.59 1.74
C GLU A 11 17.90 12.73 0.83
N LEU A 12 17.29 12.27 -0.26
CA LEU A 12 17.92 11.49 -1.30
C LEU A 12 17.72 12.22 -2.64
N THR A 13 18.74 12.18 -3.49
CA THR A 13 18.59 12.60 -4.90
C THR A 13 17.84 11.53 -5.67
N ASP A 14 17.30 11.90 -6.85
CA ASP A 14 16.61 10.95 -7.73
C ASP A 14 17.51 9.77 -8.10
N GLU A 15 18.82 10.02 -8.37
CA GLU A 15 19.80 8.98 -8.67
C GLU A 15 20.03 8.03 -7.48
N GLU A 16 20.03 8.55 -6.25
CA GLU A 16 20.13 7.73 -5.05
C GLU A 16 18.86 6.90 -4.83
N ILE A 17 17.69 7.45 -5.10
CA ILE A 17 16.40 6.73 -5.05
C ILE A 17 16.41 5.60 -6.06
N ASP A 18 16.78 5.84 -7.33
CA ASP A 18 16.85 4.82 -8.37
C ASP A 18 17.87 3.72 -8.01
N ALA A 19 19.01 4.09 -7.48
CA ALA A 19 20.00 3.12 -7.00
C ALA A 19 19.47 2.24 -5.85
N LEU A 20 18.68 2.80 -4.94
CA LEU A 20 18.02 2.04 -3.87
C LEU A 20 16.89 1.15 -4.39
N ARG A 21 16.10 1.61 -5.37
CA ARG A 21 15.07 0.82 -6.04
C ARG A 21 15.69 -0.39 -6.74
N ALA A 22 16.73 -0.18 -7.55
CA ALA A 22 17.47 -1.26 -8.18
C ALA A 22 18.02 -2.26 -7.15
N ARG A 23 18.64 -1.75 -6.10
CA ARG A 23 19.31 -2.56 -5.07
C ARG A 23 18.36 -3.39 -4.23
N PHE A 24 17.23 -2.83 -3.80
CA PHE A 24 16.32 -3.48 -2.84
C PHE A 24 15.05 -4.02 -3.48
N TRP A 25 14.57 -3.43 -4.58
CA TRP A 25 13.31 -3.79 -5.21
C TRP A 25 13.46 -4.41 -6.61
N LEU A 26 14.70 -4.62 -7.06
CA LEU A 26 15.00 -5.17 -8.39
C LEU A 26 14.26 -4.38 -9.48
N ASP A 27 14.46 -3.05 -9.51
CA ASP A 27 13.74 -2.14 -10.40
C ASP A 27 12.21 -2.36 -10.37
N ASP A 28 11.65 -2.45 -9.16
CA ASP A 28 10.24 -2.68 -8.83
C ASP A 28 9.70 -4.10 -9.14
N ALA A 29 10.50 -5.02 -9.64
CA ALA A 29 10.01 -6.38 -9.94
C ALA A 29 9.42 -7.09 -8.73
N ILE A 30 9.98 -6.89 -7.52
CA ILE A 30 9.44 -7.44 -6.27
C ILE A 30 8.09 -6.79 -5.94
N LEU A 31 7.95 -5.48 -6.11
CA LEU A 31 6.69 -4.76 -5.86
C LEU A 31 5.58 -5.25 -6.80
N ILE A 32 5.90 -5.39 -8.10
CA ILE A 32 4.97 -5.88 -9.13
C ILE A 32 4.55 -7.32 -8.79
N TRP A 33 5.50 -8.17 -8.39
CA TRP A 33 5.23 -9.55 -8.00
C TRP A 33 4.30 -9.61 -6.78
N LEU A 34 4.55 -8.82 -5.73
CA LEU A 34 3.71 -8.76 -4.53
C LEU A 34 2.30 -8.25 -4.86
N LYS A 35 2.18 -7.22 -5.69
CA LYS A 35 0.87 -6.71 -6.15
C LYS A 35 0.08 -7.74 -6.94
N LYS A 36 0.73 -8.53 -7.79
CA LYS A 36 0.10 -9.65 -8.51
C LYS A 36 -0.53 -10.68 -7.56
N HIS A 37 0.04 -10.85 -6.37
CA HIS A 37 -0.48 -11.71 -5.30
C HIS A 37 -1.46 -10.99 -4.35
N GLY A 38 -1.91 -9.79 -4.69
CA GLY A 38 -2.88 -9.02 -3.90
C GLY A 38 -2.29 -8.26 -2.71
N VAL A 39 -0.96 -8.25 -2.54
CA VAL A 39 -0.28 -7.48 -1.51
C VAL A 39 -0.08 -6.05 -2.01
N ASN A 40 -0.97 -5.13 -1.63
CA ASN A 40 -1.04 -3.78 -2.20
C ASN A 40 -0.62 -2.67 -1.25
N SER A 41 -0.61 -2.89 0.07
CA SER A 41 -0.18 -1.86 1.00
C SER A 41 1.34 -1.78 1.10
N ASN A 42 1.88 -0.58 1.18
CA ASN A 42 3.33 -0.36 1.21
C ASN A 42 4.00 -1.03 2.42
N TRP A 43 3.34 -1.02 3.57
CA TRP A 43 3.87 -1.68 4.78
C TRP A 43 3.84 -3.21 4.69
N ASP A 44 2.82 -3.81 4.05
CA ASP A 44 2.77 -5.26 3.82
C ASP A 44 3.88 -5.68 2.85
N MET A 45 4.07 -4.93 1.74
CA MET A 45 5.16 -5.18 0.80
C MET A 45 6.53 -5.05 1.47
N THR A 46 6.71 -4.02 2.32
CA THR A 46 7.93 -3.83 3.11
C THR A 46 8.14 -4.98 4.08
N HIS A 47 7.07 -5.44 4.75
CA HIS A 47 7.14 -6.58 5.67
C HIS A 47 7.56 -7.86 4.95
N ALA A 48 6.94 -8.20 3.81
CA ALA A 48 7.30 -9.37 3.02
C ALA A 48 8.78 -9.37 2.62
N HIS A 49 9.29 -8.23 2.15
CA HIS A 49 10.69 -8.08 1.78
C HIS A 49 11.63 -8.25 2.97
N ILE A 50 11.34 -7.59 4.10
CA ILE A 50 12.19 -7.68 5.31
C ILE A 50 12.16 -9.08 5.91
N VAL A 51 10.99 -9.74 5.92
CA VAL A 51 10.85 -11.13 6.39
C VAL A 51 11.69 -12.08 5.54
N ALA A 52 11.64 -11.97 4.22
CA ALA A 52 12.47 -12.79 3.33
C ALA A 52 13.98 -12.54 3.53
N THR A 53 14.36 -11.26 3.66
CA THR A 53 15.75 -10.86 3.96
C THR A 53 16.21 -11.41 5.31
N LEU A 54 15.40 -11.28 6.35
CA LEU A 54 15.71 -11.78 7.70
C LEU A 54 15.82 -13.29 7.72
N TRP A 55 14.95 -13.99 7.01
CA TRP A 55 15.06 -15.46 6.85
C TRP A 55 16.43 -15.87 6.32
N MET A 56 16.89 -15.26 5.23
CA MET A 56 18.19 -15.58 4.62
C MET A 56 19.37 -15.21 5.53
N LEU A 57 19.27 -14.14 6.30
CA LEU A 57 20.28 -13.78 7.31
C LEU A 57 20.32 -14.79 8.47
N LEU A 58 19.17 -15.26 8.92
CA LEU A 58 19.08 -16.27 9.97
C LEU A 58 19.59 -17.64 9.50
N GLU A 59 19.44 -17.98 8.22
CA GLU A 59 20.07 -19.18 7.64
C GLU A 59 21.60 -19.08 7.69
N GLN A 60 22.19 -17.93 7.34
CA GLN A 60 23.63 -17.70 7.44
C GLN A 60 24.10 -17.83 8.90
N TYR A 61 23.37 -17.16 9.82
CA TYR A 61 23.66 -17.20 11.26
C TYR A 61 23.61 -18.62 11.82
N LYS A 62 22.62 -19.41 11.43
CA LYS A 62 22.49 -20.83 11.78
C LYS A 62 23.62 -21.70 11.19
N ALA A 63 24.01 -21.44 9.94
CA ALA A 63 25.08 -22.17 9.25
C ALA A 63 26.44 -21.99 9.93
N ASP A 64 26.67 -20.85 10.59
CA ASP A 64 27.84 -20.58 11.41
C ASP A 64 27.78 -21.20 12.82
N GLY A 65 26.76 -22.04 13.06
CA GLY A 65 26.62 -22.81 14.30
C GLY A 65 25.96 -22.12 15.47
N HIS A 66 25.30 -20.99 15.21
CA HIS A 66 24.54 -20.26 16.24
C HIS A 66 23.13 -20.87 16.44
N SER A 67 22.68 -20.91 17.71
CA SER A 67 21.28 -21.27 18.01
C SER A 67 20.31 -20.16 17.59
N LEU A 68 19.12 -20.58 17.18
CA LEU A 68 17.97 -19.70 16.90
C LEU A 68 16.88 -19.79 17.98
N ASP A 69 17.05 -20.60 19.02
CA ASP A 69 16.00 -20.89 20.02
C ASP A 69 15.58 -19.66 20.83
N ASP A 70 16.45 -18.65 20.89
CA ASP A 70 16.22 -17.40 21.61
C ASP A 70 15.84 -16.21 20.71
N ILE A 71 15.47 -16.48 19.44
CA ILE A 71 15.00 -15.44 18.53
C ILE A 71 13.57 -15.05 18.88
N VAL A 72 13.45 -13.89 19.53
CA VAL A 72 12.18 -13.25 19.88
C VAL A 72 12.14 -11.87 19.23
N ILE A 73 11.03 -11.50 18.60
CA ILE A 73 10.83 -10.20 17.95
C ILE A 73 9.45 -9.67 18.36
N GLU A 74 9.39 -9.00 19.49
CA GLU A 74 8.17 -8.41 20.04
C GLU A 74 8.27 -6.89 20.21
N SER A 75 9.49 -6.34 20.15
CA SER A 75 9.75 -4.93 20.38
C SER A 75 10.89 -4.39 19.50
N MET A 76 11.00 -3.05 19.42
CA MET A 76 12.13 -2.40 18.75
C MET A 76 13.47 -2.76 19.43
N ALA A 77 13.47 -3.02 20.73
CA ALA A 77 14.68 -3.45 21.45
C ALA A 77 15.16 -4.83 20.95
N ASP A 78 14.23 -5.76 20.68
CA ASP A 78 14.55 -7.09 20.13
C ASP A 78 15.08 -6.97 18.70
N VAL A 79 14.46 -6.13 17.88
CA VAL A 79 14.94 -5.82 16.52
C VAL A 79 16.37 -5.28 16.55
N CYS A 80 16.66 -4.36 17.46
CA CYS A 80 18.02 -3.80 17.63
C CYS A 80 19.00 -4.88 18.14
N ALA A 81 18.60 -5.73 19.07
CA ALA A 81 19.42 -6.81 19.58
C ALA A 81 19.75 -7.83 18.49
N LEU A 82 18.74 -8.25 17.71
CA LEU A 82 18.93 -9.14 16.57
C LEU A 82 19.80 -8.50 15.49
N GLY A 83 19.61 -7.23 15.18
CA GLY A 83 20.45 -6.49 14.24
C GLY A 83 21.93 -6.48 14.63
N ARG A 84 22.25 -6.37 15.92
CA ARG A 84 23.64 -6.49 16.43
C ARG A 84 24.22 -7.89 16.22
N ARG A 85 23.41 -8.95 16.40
CA ARG A 85 23.86 -10.35 16.16
C ARG A 85 24.11 -10.62 14.68
N LEU A 86 23.31 -10.01 13.81
CA LEU A 86 23.38 -10.17 12.36
C LEU A 86 24.35 -9.19 11.69
N GLN A 87 24.95 -8.29 12.46
CA GLN A 87 25.95 -7.35 11.97
C GLN A 87 27.18 -8.12 11.47
N GLY A 88 27.52 -7.97 10.20
CA GLY A 88 28.64 -8.68 9.56
C GLY A 88 28.23 -9.79 8.61
N TYR A 89 26.98 -10.22 8.64
CA TYR A 89 26.44 -11.09 7.60
C TYR A 89 26.10 -10.31 6.34
N ALA A 90 26.29 -10.95 5.18
CA ALA A 90 25.98 -10.32 3.90
C ALA A 90 24.47 -10.17 3.73
N VAL A 91 24.00 -8.94 3.58
CA VAL A 91 22.60 -8.69 3.24
C VAL A 91 22.33 -9.22 1.84
N PRO A 92 21.31 -10.09 1.65
CA PRO A 92 20.95 -10.59 0.34
C PRO A 92 20.63 -9.46 -0.64
N ASP A 93 20.98 -9.67 -1.91
CA ASP A 93 20.54 -8.75 -2.97
C ASP A 93 19.07 -8.99 -3.33
N ALA A 94 18.48 -8.05 -4.08
CA ALA A 94 17.08 -8.10 -4.45
C ALA A 94 16.73 -9.33 -5.32
N ALA A 95 17.65 -9.81 -6.14
CA ALA A 95 17.43 -11.00 -6.98
C ALA A 95 17.28 -12.25 -6.11
N ALA A 96 18.14 -12.40 -5.10
CA ALA A 96 18.04 -13.49 -4.13
C ALA A 96 16.76 -13.42 -3.29
N VAL A 97 16.34 -12.21 -2.90
CA VAL A 97 15.05 -12.00 -2.20
C VAL A 97 13.88 -12.41 -3.09
N MET A 98 13.88 -11.97 -4.36
CA MET A 98 12.83 -12.35 -5.33
C MET A 98 12.76 -13.86 -5.54
N GLU A 99 13.90 -14.52 -5.72
CA GLU A 99 13.98 -15.99 -5.87
C GLU A 99 13.41 -16.69 -4.62
N ARG A 100 13.72 -16.18 -3.44
CA ARG A 100 13.25 -16.73 -2.17
C ARG A 100 11.73 -16.59 -2.03
N LEU A 101 11.17 -15.43 -2.35
CA LEU A 101 9.74 -15.18 -2.34
C LEU A 101 9.02 -16.11 -3.33
N ALA A 102 9.45 -16.12 -4.59
CA ALA A 102 8.85 -16.94 -5.65
C ALA A 102 8.99 -18.46 -5.38
N GLY A 103 10.08 -18.87 -4.73
CA GLY A 103 10.27 -20.28 -4.36
C GLY A 103 9.42 -20.75 -3.18
N ALA A 104 8.98 -19.84 -2.33
CA ALA A 104 8.18 -20.15 -1.15
C ALA A 104 6.66 -20.07 -1.38
N VAL A 105 6.23 -19.20 -2.32
CA VAL A 105 4.83 -18.85 -2.51
C VAL A 105 4.33 -19.33 -3.88
N PRO A 106 3.24 -20.10 -3.95
CA PRO A 106 2.62 -20.50 -5.22
C PRO A 106 2.12 -19.30 -6.04
N ASP A 107 2.15 -19.42 -7.37
CA ASP A 107 1.76 -18.35 -8.30
C ASP A 107 0.28 -17.91 -8.20
N ASP A 108 -0.57 -18.76 -7.64
CA ASP A 108 -2.01 -18.53 -7.46
C ASP A 108 -2.38 -18.11 -6.02
N ALA A 109 -1.40 -17.90 -5.16
CA ALA A 109 -1.61 -17.47 -3.78
C ALA A 109 -2.20 -16.06 -3.71
N GLY A 110 -3.21 -15.86 -2.86
CA GLY A 110 -3.71 -14.54 -2.51
C GLY A 110 -2.93 -13.89 -1.36
N LYS A 111 -3.29 -12.65 -0.99
CA LYS A 111 -2.57 -11.83 0.01
C LYS A 111 -2.30 -12.59 1.31
N ASP A 112 -3.33 -13.16 1.93
CA ASP A 112 -3.20 -13.83 3.23
C ASP A 112 -2.39 -15.12 3.12
N ASP A 113 -2.50 -15.81 1.99
CA ASP A 113 -1.75 -17.04 1.70
C ASP A 113 -0.25 -16.76 1.53
N VAL A 114 0.14 -15.62 0.92
CA VAL A 114 1.56 -15.23 0.78
C VAL A 114 2.28 -15.32 2.12
N PHE A 115 1.74 -14.67 3.16
CA PHE A 115 2.37 -14.65 4.47
C PHE A 115 2.30 -15.99 5.18
N ALA A 116 1.22 -16.76 4.99
CA ALA A 116 1.12 -18.11 5.53
C ALA A 116 2.16 -19.06 4.89
N TYR A 117 2.38 -19.00 3.58
CA TYR A 117 3.41 -19.77 2.89
C TYR A 117 4.82 -19.35 3.31
N LEU A 118 5.10 -18.05 3.43
CA LEU A 118 6.38 -17.53 3.91
C LEU A 118 6.67 -18.05 5.33
N THR A 119 5.74 -17.90 6.26
CA THR A 119 5.90 -18.38 7.64
C THR A 119 6.23 -19.88 7.65
N LYS A 120 5.45 -20.68 6.93
CA LYS A 120 5.67 -22.13 6.85
C LYS A 120 7.03 -22.50 6.25
N ALA A 121 7.47 -21.78 5.21
CA ALA A 121 8.77 -22.02 4.58
C ALA A 121 9.93 -21.65 5.53
N ILE A 122 9.81 -20.55 6.25
CA ILE A 122 10.76 -20.09 7.27
C ILE A 122 10.89 -21.13 8.39
N GLU A 123 9.77 -21.58 8.94
CA GLU A 123 9.75 -22.59 10.01
C GLU A 123 10.38 -23.91 9.56
N ALA A 124 10.08 -24.34 8.34
CA ALA A 124 10.66 -25.56 7.79
C ALA A 124 12.18 -25.45 7.58
N SER A 125 12.67 -24.31 7.12
CA SER A 125 14.10 -24.05 6.88
C SER A 125 14.88 -23.86 8.17
N LEU A 126 14.38 -23.01 9.06
CA LEU A 126 15.09 -22.64 10.28
C LEU A 126 14.92 -23.66 11.40
N GLY A 127 13.85 -24.46 11.40
CA GLY A 127 13.52 -25.42 12.46
C GLY A 127 13.06 -24.77 13.76
N ILE A 128 12.54 -23.56 13.70
CA ILE A 128 11.97 -22.80 14.82
C ILE A 128 10.59 -22.28 14.45
N ALA A 129 9.75 -21.96 15.43
CA ALA A 129 8.54 -21.19 15.18
C ALA A 129 8.89 -19.74 14.74
N ALA A 130 8.17 -19.25 13.74
CA ALA A 130 8.41 -17.90 13.19
C ALA A 130 7.12 -17.02 13.17
N PRO A 131 6.42 -16.86 14.31
CA PRO A 131 5.19 -16.07 14.36
C PRO A 131 5.43 -14.59 13.98
N TRP A 132 6.65 -14.12 14.10
CA TRP A 132 7.07 -12.77 13.71
C TRP A 132 6.98 -12.49 12.20
N SER A 133 6.89 -13.51 11.37
CA SER A 133 6.78 -13.37 9.91
C SER A 133 5.33 -13.17 9.43
N ALA A 134 4.34 -13.40 10.27
CA ALA A 134 2.93 -13.27 9.91
C ALA A 134 2.48 -11.81 9.82
N LEU A 135 1.37 -11.57 9.11
CA LEU A 135 0.64 -10.31 9.20
C LEU A 135 0.15 -10.07 10.64
N ASP A 136 0.01 -8.81 11.00
CA ASP A 136 -0.41 -8.37 12.35
C ASP A 136 0.51 -8.84 13.50
N SER A 137 1.68 -9.41 13.16
CA SER A 137 2.71 -9.75 14.15
C SER A 137 3.32 -8.49 14.78
N PRO A 138 3.97 -8.59 15.95
CA PRO A 138 4.72 -7.47 16.51
C PRO A 138 5.76 -6.89 15.55
N LEU A 139 6.45 -7.72 14.75
CA LEU A 139 7.39 -7.22 13.74
C LEU A 139 6.68 -6.47 12.62
N TRP A 140 5.53 -6.96 12.15
CA TRP A 140 4.71 -6.24 11.18
C TRP A 140 4.29 -4.86 11.70
N GLN A 141 3.83 -4.80 12.96
CA GLN A 141 3.46 -3.53 13.61
C GLN A 141 4.65 -2.55 13.66
N LEU A 142 5.85 -3.04 13.96
CA LEU A 142 7.06 -2.22 13.96
C LEU A 142 7.43 -1.73 12.55
N HIS A 143 7.21 -2.54 11.52
CA HIS A 143 7.42 -2.12 10.14
C HIS A 143 6.41 -1.05 9.71
N PHE A 144 5.13 -1.24 10.06
CA PHE A 144 4.10 -0.24 9.85
C PHE A 144 4.45 1.09 10.52
N GLU A 145 4.78 1.06 11.82
CA GLU A 145 5.15 2.27 12.56
C GLU A 145 6.38 2.95 11.98
N ALA A 146 7.43 2.20 11.67
CA ALA A 146 8.64 2.76 11.07
C ALA A 146 8.37 3.35 9.66
N PHE A 147 7.54 2.68 8.85
CA PHE A 147 7.13 3.22 7.55
C PHE A 147 6.39 4.54 7.72
N GLN A 148 5.42 4.59 8.63
CA GLN A 148 4.63 5.79 8.88
C GLN A 148 5.47 6.95 9.44
N GLU A 149 6.47 6.66 10.30
CA GLU A 149 7.40 7.70 10.75
C GLU A 149 8.14 8.37 9.59
N TRP A 150 8.64 7.58 8.62
CA TRP A 150 9.34 8.10 7.46
C TRP A 150 8.42 8.84 6.52
N TYR A 151 7.23 8.33 6.33
CA TYR A 151 6.28 8.88 5.39
C TYR A 151 5.65 10.19 5.90
N PHE A 152 5.21 10.21 7.16
CA PHE A 152 4.60 11.39 7.77
C PHE A 152 5.62 12.42 8.25
N GLY A 153 6.80 11.98 8.67
CA GLY A 153 7.72 12.78 9.47
C GLY A 153 7.29 12.88 10.94
N ASP A 154 8.17 13.36 11.77
CA ASP A 154 8.02 13.31 13.23
C ASP A 154 6.73 14.00 13.70
N GLU A 155 6.49 15.22 13.22
CA GLU A 155 5.35 16.04 13.63
C GLU A 155 4.00 15.42 13.31
N LEU A 156 3.78 15.02 12.05
CA LEU A 156 2.51 14.41 11.63
C LEU A 156 2.33 13.01 12.21
N TYR A 157 3.43 12.25 12.40
CA TYR A 157 3.38 10.95 13.05
C TYR A 157 2.91 11.07 14.50
N GLU A 158 3.49 12.00 15.28
CA GLU A 158 3.07 12.24 16.66
C GLU A 158 1.63 12.75 16.75
N GLN A 159 1.23 13.66 15.86
CA GLN A 159 -0.14 14.16 15.79
C GLN A 159 -1.16 13.04 15.46
N THR A 160 -0.80 12.13 14.57
CA THR A 160 -1.71 11.09 14.09
C THR A 160 -1.82 9.91 15.05
N TYR A 161 -0.69 9.45 15.60
CA TYR A 161 -0.62 8.22 16.41
C TYR A 161 -0.45 8.47 17.91
N GLY A 162 -0.18 9.72 18.34
CA GLY A 162 0.07 10.04 19.74
C GLY A 162 1.34 9.40 20.30
N LYS A 163 2.28 8.99 19.42
CA LYS A 163 3.52 8.29 19.77
C LYS A 163 4.72 9.12 19.31
N ALA A 164 5.75 9.17 20.14
CA ALA A 164 7.04 9.72 19.71
C ALA A 164 7.69 8.78 18.66
N PRO A 165 8.37 9.32 17.64
CA PRO A 165 9.07 8.51 16.64
C PRO A 165 10.23 7.73 17.28
N TYR A 166 10.51 6.52 16.79
CA TYR A 166 11.66 5.72 17.22
C TYR A 166 12.99 6.38 16.87
N ALA A 167 13.07 7.06 15.74
CA ALA A 167 14.25 7.75 15.27
C ALA A 167 13.88 9.18 14.83
N PRO A 168 13.98 10.19 15.72
CA PRO A 168 13.59 11.57 15.41
C PRO A 168 14.53 12.23 14.38
N GLY A 169 14.04 13.30 13.75
CA GLY A 169 14.76 14.10 12.75
C GLY A 169 14.22 13.94 11.33
N LYS A 170 13.00 13.42 11.15
CA LYS A 170 12.38 13.22 9.84
C LYS A 170 11.36 14.31 9.51
N GLU A 171 11.48 14.90 8.31
CA GLU A 171 10.48 15.86 7.79
C GLU A 171 9.24 15.19 7.20
N GLY A 172 9.39 13.94 6.75
CA GLY A 172 8.35 13.17 6.09
C GLY A 172 8.30 13.34 4.57
N PHE A 173 8.05 12.23 3.88
CA PHE A 173 7.92 12.24 2.41
C PHE A 173 6.55 12.73 1.96
N LEU A 174 5.51 12.58 2.76
CA LEU A 174 4.14 12.96 2.44
C LEU A 174 3.99 14.43 2.00
N ARG A 175 4.77 15.33 2.62
CA ARG A 175 4.77 16.76 2.28
C ARG A 175 5.51 17.08 0.98
N ARG A 176 6.22 16.11 0.42
CA ARG A 176 7.02 16.24 -0.81
C ARG A 176 6.43 15.48 -1.99
N GLU A 177 5.24 14.94 -1.83
CA GLU A 177 4.57 14.26 -2.94
C GLU A 177 4.35 15.20 -4.11
N VAL A 178 4.51 14.65 -5.30
CA VAL A 178 4.29 15.36 -6.56
C VAL A 178 3.09 14.71 -7.25
N PRO A 179 2.10 15.48 -7.71
CA PRO A 179 0.95 14.93 -8.43
C PRO A 179 1.39 14.36 -9.80
N LEU A 180 0.72 13.30 -10.24
CA LEU A 180 0.91 12.71 -11.57
C LEU A 180 0.17 13.55 -12.63
N GLY A 181 0.67 14.74 -12.88
CA GLY A 181 0.09 15.80 -13.68
C GLY A 181 0.40 17.15 -13.04
N THR A 182 -0.27 18.21 -13.44
CA THR A 182 -0.15 19.48 -12.73
C THR A 182 -1.25 19.63 -11.70
N ALA A 183 -0.91 20.07 -10.47
CA ALA A 183 -1.90 20.26 -9.41
C ALA A 183 -3.07 21.15 -9.85
N GLU A 184 -2.75 22.24 -10.57
CA GLU A 184 -3.74 23.17 -11.11
C GLU A 184 -4.57 22.58 -12.27
N GLY A 185 -3.96 21.75 -13.14
CA GLY A 185 -4.66 21.07 -14.23
C GLY A 185 -5.69 20.08 -13.68
N ILE A 186 -5.30 19.26 -12.71
CA ILE A 186 -6.19 18.31 -12.04
C ILE A 186 -7.31 19.05 -11.30
N ARG A 187 -7.00 20.14 -10.58
CA ARG A 187 -8.02 20.97 -9.93
C ARG A 187 -9.04 21.52 -10.92
N ARG A 188 -8.59 22.08 -12.04
CA ARG A 188 -9.47 22.56 -13.12
C ARG A 188 -10.34 21.46 -13.71
N MET A 189 -9.80 20.25 -13.85
CA MET A 189 -10.58 19.10 -14.28
C MET A 189 -11.72 18.81 -13.27
N PHE A 190 -11.47 18.77 -11.97
CA PHE A 190 -12.51 18.59 -10.96
C PHE A 190 -13.59 19.66 -11.07
N GLN A 191 -13.21 20.93 -11.21
CA GLN A 191 -14.15 22.05 -11.36
C GLN A 191 -15.00 21.93 -12.62
N GLU A 192 -14.40 21.52 -13.74
CA GLU A 192 -15.10 21.33 -15.00
C GLU A 192 -16.09 20.16 -14.93
N LEU A 193 -15.71 19.02 -14.31
CA LEU A 193 -16.62 17.90 -14.10
C LEU A 193 -17.83 18.32 -13.23
N LYS A 194 -17.61 19.07 -12.15
CA LYS A 194 -18.69 19.62 -11.33
C LYS A 194 -19.60 20.56 -12.15
N ARG A 195 -19.01 21.40 -13.01
CA ARG A 195 -19.76 22.28 -13.91
C ARG A 195 -20.64 21.50 -14.91
N ARG A 196 -20.18 20.32 -15.34
CA ARG A 196 -20.95 19.39 -16.21
C ARG A 196 -22.01 18.61 -15.44
N GLY A 197 -22.10 18.76 -14.12
CA GLY A 197 -23.11 18.11 -13.28
C GLY A 197 -22.68 16.79 -12.64
N TYR A 198 -21.41 16.41 -12.73
CA TYR A 198 -20.89 15.24 -12.06
C TYR A 198 -20.68 15.52 -10.57
N ALA A 199 -21.09 14.57 -9.72
CA ALA A 199 -20.69 14.51 -8.32
C ALA A 199 -19.34 13.80 -8.21
N LEU A 200 -18.41 14.37 -7.45
CA LEU A 200 -17.06 13.83 -7.28
C LEU A 200 -16.94 13.08 -5.96
N ALA A 201 -16.26 11.95 -5.98
CA ALA A 201 -15.95 11.16 -4.81
C ALA A 201 -14.54 10.56 -4.92
N ILE A 202 -13.94 10.26 -3.77
CA ILE A 202 -12.66 9.56 -3.67
C ILE A 202 -12.88 8.22 -2.96
N ALA A 203 -12.23 7.17 -3.48
CA ALA A 203 -12.13 5.86 -2.87
C ALA A 203 -10.66 5.40 -2.94
N THR A 204 -9.90 5.62 -1.85
CA THR A 204 -8.46 5.40 -1.84
C THR A 204 -8.02 4.41 -0.77
N GLY A 205 -6.98 3.62 -1.09
CA GLY A 205 -6.26 2.80 -0.11
C GLY A 205 -5.32 3.59 0.81
N ARG A 206 -5.25 4.92 0.67
CA ARG A 206 -4.47 5.80 1.55
C ARG A 206 -5.26 6.10 2.83
N SER A 207 -4.57 6.29 3.94
CA SER A 207 -5.20 6.73 5.18
C SER A 207 -5.76 8.16 5.06
N ARG A 208 -6.58 8.56 6.04
CA ARG A 208 -7.17 9.91 6.06
C ARG A 208 -6.12 11.00 6.02
N MET A 209 -5.02 10.88 6.78
CA MET A 209 -3.93 11.87 6.79
C MET A 209 -3.12 11.86 5.50
N GLU A 210 -2.85 10.68 4.95
CA GLU A 210 -2.15 10.52 3.66
C GLU A 210 -2.92 11.14 2.50
N THR A 211 -4.23 11.28 2.63
CA THR A 211 -5.09 11.93 1.64
C THR A 211 -5.22 13.43 1.93
N ALA A 212 -5.48 13.81 3.18
CA ALA A 212 -5.78 15.19 3.54
C ALA A 212 -4.59 16.14 3.33
N VAL A 213 -3.37 15.70 3.66
CA VAL A 213 -2.17 16.56 3.56
C VAL A 213 -1.87 17.00 2.13
N PRO A 214 -1.74 16.10 1.12
CA PRO A 214 -1.52 16.54 -0.26
C PRO A 214 -2.75 17.23 -0.86
N PHE A 215 -3.98 16.82 -0.50
CA PHE A 215 -5.18 17.50 -0.98
C PHE A 215 -5.21 18.97 -0.56
N ALA A 216 -4.90 19.26 0.71
CA ALA A 216 -4.79 20.63 1.19
C ALA A 216 -3.65 21.42 0.50
N ALA A 217 -2.49 20.78 0.30
CA ALA A 217 -1.35 21.40 -0.38
C ALA A 217 -1.66 21.78 -1.84
N TYR A 218 -2.52 21.00 -2.52
CA TYR A 218 -2.92 21.23 -3.92
C TYR A 218 -4.26 21.97 -4.06
N HIS A 219 -4.91 22.34 -2.96
CA HIS A 219 -6.26 22.91 -2.94
C HIS A 219 -7.31 22.01 -3.60
N TRP A 220 -7.14 20.68 -3.52
CA TRP A 220 -8.12 19.72 -4.03
C TRP A 220 -9.22 19.41 -3.02
N ASP A 221 -8.93 19.56 -1.72
CA ASP A 221 -9.89 19.43 -0.64
C ASP A 221 -11.12 20.33 -0.79
N GLU A 222 -10.96 21.50 -1.41
CA GLU A 222 -12.05 22.43 -1.73
C GLU A 222 -13.03 21.89 -2.79
N GLU A 223 -12.62 20.87 -3.55
CA GLU A 223 -13.40 20.33 -4.67
C GLU A 223 -14.29 19.15 -4.27
N PHE A 224 -14.09 18.58 -3.09
CA PHE A 224 -14.83 17.42 -2.59
C PHE A 224 -15.61 17.74 -1.31
N ASP A 225 -16.80 17.17 -1.18
CA ASP A 225 -17.43 17.07 0.13
C ASP A 225 -16.63 16.04 0.97
N PRO A 226 -16.18 16.41 2.18
CA PRO A 226 -15.40 15.50 3.03
C PRO A 226 -16.07 14.15 3.30
N ARG A 227 -17.41 14.09 3.24
CA ARG A 227 -18.16 12.84 3.39
C ARG A 227 -18.07 11.93 2.18
N HIS A 228 -17.65 12.44 1.04
CA HIS A 228 -17.44 11.69 -0.20
C HIS A 228 -15.97 11.38 -0.46
N VAL A 229 -15.13 11.42 0.60
CA VAL A 229 -13.73 11.00 0.58
C VAL A 229 -13.57 9.76 1.47
N ALA A 230 -13.73 8.58 0.87
CA ALA A 230 -13.54 7.30 1.54
C ALA A 230 -12.06 6.89 1.48
N THR A 231 -11.47 6.69 2.64
CA THR A 231 -10.05 6.38 2.82
C THR A 231 -9.87 4.98 3.41
N TYR A 232 -8.63 4.47 3.43
CA TYR A 232 -8.31 3.24 4.15
C TYR A 232 -8.78 3.29 5.62
N THR A 233 -8.71 4.46 6.26
CA THR A 233 -9.18 4.62 7.65
C THR A 233 -10.66 4.27 7.78
N ASP A 234 -11.49 4.70 6.84
CA ASP A 234 -12.93 4.40 6.83
C ASP A 234 -13.19 2.90 6.54
N VAL A 235 -12.38 2.30 5.67
CA VAL A 235 -12.43 0.86 5.36
C VAL A 235 -12.04 0.02 6.59
N ASP A 236 -10.96 0.37 7.28
CA ASP A 236 -10.48 -0.30 8.49
C ASP A 236 -11.49 -0.18 9.65
N GLU A 237 -12.04 1.02 9.87
CA GLU A 237 -13.10 1.26 10.86
C GLU A 237 -14.34 0.40 10.56
N ALA A 238 -14.77 0.35 9.30
CA ALA A 238 -15.91 -0.47 8.87
C ALA A 238 -15.63 -1.97 9.01
N SER A 239 -14.43 -2.41 8.62
CA SER A 239 -14.00 -3.81 8.73
C SER A 239 -14.04 -4.30 10.18
N LYS A 240 -13.52 -3.50 11.10
CA LYS A 240 -13.56 -3.79 12.55
C LYS A 240 -14.98 -3.80 13.10
N MET A 241 -15.81 -2.83 12.67
CA MET A 241 -17.21 -2.73 13.10
C MET A 241 -18.04 -3.94 12.67
N LEU A 242 -17.84 -4.40 11.43
CA LEU A 242 -18.66 -5.45 10.82
C LEU A 242 -18.05 -6.86 10.95
N GLY A 243 -16.80 -6.97 11.39
CA GLY A 243 -16.07 -8.24 11.44
C GLY A 243 -15.81 -8.86 10.06
N LEU A 244 -15.58 -8.03 9.03
CA LEU A 244 -15.41 -8.44 7.65
C LEU A 244 -14.15 -7.78 7.07
N SER A 245 -13.51 -8.40 6.07
CA SER A 245 -12.48 -7.74 5.27
C SER A 245 -13.15 -6.94 4.15
N LEU A 246 -12.96 -5.62 4.18
CA LEU A 246 -13.59 -4.68 3.22
C LEU A 246 -12.57 -3.97 2.32
N ASP A 247 -11.31 -4.40 2.37
CA ASP A 247 -10.27 -3.91 1.47
C ASP A 247 -10.54 -4.27 0.00
N LYS A 248 -10.03 -3.46 -0.91
CA LYS A 248 -10.08 -3.78 -2.34
C LYS A 248 -9.53 -5.20 -2.59
N PRO A 249 -10.20 -6.06 -3.37
CA PRO A 249 -11.21 -5.72 -4.38
C PRO A 249 -12.67 -5.65 -3.88
N ASN A 250 -12.93 -5.55 -2.57
CA ASN A 250 -14.26 -5.26 -2.08
C ASN A 250 -14.67 -3.84 -2.49
N PRO A 251 -15.86 -3.63 -3.08
CA PRO A 251 -16.28 -2.31 -3.56
C PRO A 251 -16.72 -1.34 -2.45
N PHE A 252 -16.58 -1.71 -1.19
CA PHE A 252 -17.03 -0.91 -0.04
C PHE A 252 -16.55 0.54 -0.09
N ALA A 253 -15.25 0.77 -0.35
CA ALA A 253 -14.71 2.13 -0.39
C ALA A 253 -15.38 3.01 -1.47
N TYR A 254 -15.75 2.41 -2.60
CA TYR A 254 -16.47 3.12 -3.67
C TYR A 254 -17.92 3.43 -3.29
N TYR A 255 -18.62 2.51 -2.61
CA TYR A 255 -19.94 2.79 -2.07
C TYR A 255 -19.87 3.89 -1.01
N ALA A 256 -18.92 3.82 -0.08
CA ALA A 256 -18.73 4.84 0.95
C ALA A 256 -18.36 6.21 0.35
N GLY A 257 -17.54 6.25 -0.70
CA GLY A 257 -17.26 7.47 -1.44
C GLY A 257 -18.50 8.02 -2.14
N ALA A 258 -19.20 7.19 -2.90
CA ALA A 258 -20.38 7.62 -3.68
C ALA A 258 -21.56 8.06 -2.80
N PHE A 259 -21.83 7.35 -1.70
CA PHE A 259 -23.03 7.55 -0.85
C PHE A 259 -22.74 8.18 0.52
N GLY A 260 -21.49 8.46 0.80
CA GLY A 260 -21.00 9.12 2.02
C GLY A 260 -20.43 8.17 3.06
N THR A 261 -19.39 8.63 3.74
CA THR A 261 -18.71 7.93 4.84
C THR A 261 -19.53 8.08 6.13
N TYR A 262 -20.68 7.40 6.18
CA TYR A 262 -21.60 7.39 7.31
C TYR A 262 -21.52 6.02 8.01
N PRO A 263 -20.90 5.92 9.22
CA PRO A 263 -20.75 4.65 9.92
C PRO A 263 -22.05 3.88 10.12
N GLU A 264 -23.15 4.57 10.35
CA GLU A 264 -24.50 3.99 10.51
C GLU A 264 -25.02 3.32 9.23
N ARG A 265 -24.46 3.62 8.08
CA ARG A 265 -24.84 3.06 6.77
C ARG A 265 -23.89 1.98 6.25
N TYR A 266 -22.76 1.75 6.90
CA TYR A 266 -21.73 0.81 6.40
C TYR A 266 -22.27 -0.62 6.26
N ALA A 267 -23.13 -1.06 7.18
CA ALA A 267 -23.78 -2.36 7.07
C ALA A 267 -24.73 -2.47 5.84
N GLU A 268 -25.35 -1.35 5.42
CA GLU A 268 -26.21 -1.30 4.24
C GLU A 268 -25.36 -1.48 2.95
N TYR A 269 -24.21 -0.80 2.85
CA TYR A 269 -23.30 -0.89 1.69
C TYR A 269 -22.81 -2.32 1.44
N VAL A 270 -22.64 -3.10 2.51
CA VAL A 270 -22.19 -4.49 2.43
C VAL A 270 -23.33 -5.47 2.17
N SER A 271 -24.47 -5.29 2.88
CA SER A 271 -25.57 -6.26 2.84
C SER A 271 -26.52 -6.08 1.68
N ARG A 272 -26.65 -4.86 1.14
CA ARG A 272 -27.61 -4.50 0.09
C ARG A 272 -26.95 -3.67 -1.04
N PRO A 273 -25.86 -4.15 -1.64
CA PRO A 273 -25.15 -3.37 -2.65
C PRO A 273 -26.00 -3.08 -3.90
N ASP A 274 -27.00 -3.91 -4.20
CA ASP A 274 -27.87 -3.71 -5.36
C ASP A 274 -28.82 -2.51 -5.23
N GLU A 275 -29.11 -2.06 -4.01
CA GLU A 275 -29.92 -0.87 -3.77
C GLU A 275 -29.20 0.43 -4.18
N PHE A 276 -27.89 0.37 -4.39
CA PHE A 276 -27.06 1.51 -4.76
C PHE A 276 -26.66 1.52 -6.25
N LYS A 277 -27.22 0.62 -7.07
CA LYS A 277 -26.91 0.53 -8.50
C LYS A 277 -27.77 1.45 -9.39
N ASP A 278 -28.73 2.14 -8.83
CA ASP A 278 -29.61 3.05 -9.56
C ASP A 278 -28.93 4.40 -9.85
N GLY A 279 -27.87 4.37 -10.65
CA GLY A 279 -27.13 5.57 -11.02
C GLY A 279 -26.09 5.26 -12.09
N GLU A 280 -25.61 6.30 -12.76
CA GLU A 280 -24.51 6.20 -13.69
C GLU A 280 -23.21 6.52 -12.91
N TYR A 281 -22.38 5.51 -12.66
CA TYR A 281 -21.15 5.64 -11.92
C TYR A 281 -19.96 5.42 -12.83
N TYR A 282 -18.95 6.25 -12.67
CA TYR A 282 -17.67 6.15 -13.34
C TYR A 282 -16.60 5.89 -12.27
N ILE A 283 -15.88 4.80 -12.40
CA ILE A 283 -14.72 4.50 -11.56
C ILE A 283 -13.47 4.75 -12.38
N VAL A 284 -12.61 5.62 -11.85
CA VAL A 284 -11.30 5.93 -12.42
C VAL A 284 -10.23 5.31 -11.54
N GLY A 285 -9.39 4.48 -12.11
CA GLY A 285 -8.36 3.79 -11.35
C GLY A 285 -7.24 3.24 -12.21
N ASP A 286 -6.17 2.79 -11.57
CA ASP A 286 -4.93 2.35 -12.22
C ASP A 286 -4.63 0.85 -12.00
N SER A 287 -5.51 0.12 -11.31
CA SER A 287 -5.25 -1.25 -10.87
C SER A 287 -6.36 -2.25 -11.25
N MET A 288 -5.99 -3.53 -11.22
CA MET A 288 -6.93 -4.65 -11.36
C MET A 288 -8.05 -4.60 -10.31
N ALA A 289 -7.73 -4.17 -9.08
CA ALA A 289 -8.70 -4.09 -8.01
C ALA A 289 -9.80 -3.06 -8.31
N ASP A 290 -9.46 -1.95 -8.99
CA ASP A 290 -10.43 -0.93 -9.42
C ASP A 290 -11.38 -1.49 -10.49
N ILE A 291 -10.86 -2.29 -11.43
CA ILE A 291 -11.68 -3.00 -12.44
C ILE A 291 -12.69 -3.92 -11.78
N TRP A 292 -12.25 -4.72 -10.81
CA TRP A 292 -13.16 -5.64 -10.10
C TRP A 292 -14.21 -4.90 -9.30
N CYS A 293 -13.86 -3.78 -8.66
CA CYS A 293 -14.83 -2.92 -7.99
C CYS A 293 -15.84 -2.31 -8.97
N ALA A 294 -15.39 -1.82 -10.13
CA ALA A 294 -16.26 -1.29 -11.17
C ALA A 294 -17.26 -2.35 -11.66
N LYS A 295 -16.78 -3.56 -11.96
CA LYS A 295 -17.64 -4.70 -12.36
C LYS A 295 -18.65 -5.05 -11.26
N ALA A 296 -18.23 -5.10 -10.00
CA ALA A 296 -19.11 -5.40 -8.86
C ALA A 296 -20.22 -4.35 -8.68
N MET A 297 -19.92 -3.09 -8.96
CA MET A 297 -20.89 -1.98 -8.88
C MET A 297 -21.71 -1.78 -10.14
N GLY A 298 -21.34 -2.40 -11.27
CA GLY A 298 -21.94 -2.12 -12.56
C GLY A 298 -21.59 -0.71 -13.08
N ALA A 299 -20.44 -0.18 -12.67
CA ALA A 299 -19.95 1.14 -13.02
C ALA A 299 -19.15 1.09 -14.34
N VAL A 300 -19.09 2.21 -15.03
CA VAL A 300 -18.19 2.43 -16.17
C VAL A 300 -16.75 2.53 -15.67
N MET A 301 -15.85 1.70 -16.20
CA MET A 301 -14.44 1.70 -15.83
C MET A 301 -13.62 2.56 -16.77
N ILE A 302 -12.92 3.55 -16.20
CA ILE A 302 -11.92 4.36 -16.88
C ILE A 302 -10.54 4.01 -16.30
N GLY A 303 -9.76 3.24 -17.04
CA GLY A 303 -8.38 2.90 -16.69
C GLY A 303 -7.43 4.07 -16.96
N THR A 304 -6.60 4.46 -15.99
CA THR A 304 -5.56 5.47 -16.18
C THR A 304 -4.18 4.86 -16.19
N LEU A 305 -3.32 5.30 -17.11
CA LEU A 305 -1.95 4.80 -17.30
C LEU A 305 -0.92 5.54 -16.46
N THR A 306 -1.36 6.24 -15.40
CA THR A 306 -0.47 6.96 -14.47
C THR A 306 -0.04 6.12 -13.27
N GLY A 307 -0.52 4.88 -13.14
CA GLY A 307 -0.14 3.96 -12.06
C GLY A 307 1.29 3.43 -12.17
N LEU A 308 1.66 2.51 -11.29
CA LEU A 308 3.02 1.95 -11.20
C LEU A 308 3.47 1.30 -12.52
N ASP A 309 2.56 0.55 -13.17
CA ASP A 309 2.86 -0.14 -14.44
C ASP A 309 2.88 0.82 -15.65
N GLY A 310 2.45 2.05 -15.46
CA GLY A 310 2.43 3.07 -16.51
C GLY A 310 1.71 2.59 -17.77
N PRO A 311 2.28 2.86 -18.98
CA PRO A 311 1.69 2.42 -20.25
C PRO A 311 1.54 0.90 -20.40
N ALA A 312 2.30 0.09 -19.65
CA ALA A 312 2.19 -1.38 -19.70
C ALA A 312 0.85 -1.89 -19.14
N ALA A 313 0.19 -1.12 -18.25
CA ALA A 313 -1.13 -1.44 -17.72
C ALA A 313 -2.23 -1.48 -18.81
N ARG A 314 -2.01 -0.88 -19.98
CA ARG A 314 -2.97 -0.88 -21.09
C ARG A 314 -3.42 -2.29 -21.46
N ALA A 315 -2.48 -3.24 -21.57
CA ALA A 315 -2.80 -4.62 -21.91
C ALA A 315 -3.74 -5.29 -20.89
N MET A 316 -3.56 -4.98 -19.61
CA MET A 316 -4.44 -5.44 -18.52
C MET A 316 -5.84 -4.85 -18.65
N PHE A 317 -5.95 -3.54 -18.87
CA PHE A 317 -7.26 -2.88 -19.05
C PHE A 317 -8.01 -3.40 -20.28
N GLU A 318 -7.31 -3.64 -21.41
CA GLU A 318 -7.89 -4.20 -22.62
C GLU A 318 -8.37 -5.65 -22.40
N ALA A 319 -7.55 -6.49 -21.74
CA ALA A 319 -7.91 -7.88 -21.43
C ALA A 319 -9.14 -7.96 -20.51
N GLU A 320 -9.26 -7.07 -19.56
CA GLU A 320 -10.37 -6.97 -18.61
C GLU A 320 -11.55 -6.16 -19.12
N GLN A 321 -11.47 -5.65 -20.35
CA GLN A 321 -12.55 -4.92 -21.01
C GLN A 321 -12.97 -3.65 -20.26
N ALA A 322 -11.99 -2.84 -19.80
CA ALA A 322 -12.29 -1.51 -19.30
C ALA A 322 -12.99 -0.69 -20.41
N ASP A 323 -13.99 0.10 -20.05
CA ASP A 323 -14.79 0.86 -21.01
C ASP A 323 -13.96 1.94 -21.72
N TYR A 324 -13.06 2.56 -20.98
CA TYR A 324 -12.12 3.58 -21.48
C TYR A 324 -10.74 3.39 -20.89
N ILE A 325 -9.71 3.82 -21.63
CA ILE A 325 -8.33 3.85 -21.17
C ILE A 325 -7.74 5.21 -21.55
N VAL A 326 -7.25 5.95 -20.56
CA VAL A 326 -6.68 7.29 -20.71
C VAL A 326 -5.23 7.32 -20.25
N ASP A 327 -4.43 8.19 -20.85
CA ASP A 327 -3.03 8.36 -20.47
C ASP A 327 -2.90 9.15 -19.17
N SER A 328 -3.83 10.08 -18.91
CA SER A 328 -3.90 10.90 -17.69
C SER A 328 -5.35 11.05 -17.23
N VAL A 329 -5.55 11.32 -15.93
CA VAL A 329 -6.87 11.66 -15.38
C VAL A 329 -7.48 12.92 -16.01
N GLU A 330 -6.65 13.85 -16.50
CA GLU A 330 -7.13 15.08 -17.17
C GLU A 330 -7.87 14.76 -18.48
N ASP A 331 -7.55 13.63 -19.14
CA ASP A 331 -8.17 13.20 -20.39
C ASP A 331 -9.64 12.72 -20.19
N MET A 332 -10.08 12.56 -18.93
CA MET A 332 -11.49 12.25 -18.64
C MET A 332 -12.46 13.31 -19.18
N LEU A 333 -12.02 14.56 -19.32
CA LEU A 333 -12.85 15.65 -19.87
C LEU A 333 -13.26 15.41 -21.33
N ASP A 334 -12.53 14.58 -22.06
CA ASP A 334 -12.84 14.20 -23.45
C ASP A 334 -13.91 13.07 -23.51
N ILE A 335 -14.01 12.28 -22.44
CA ILE A 335 -14.94 11.16 -22.28
C ILE A 335 -16.25 11.62 -21.65
N LEU A 336 -16.15 12.30 -20.51
CA LEU A 336 -17.28 12.76 -19.70
C LEU A 336 -17.77 14.13 -20.20
N LYS A 337 -18.76 14.13 -21.08
CA LYS A 337 -19.27 15.34 -21.76
C LYS A 337 -20.40 16.03 -21.01
#